data_2f0077bd43aff6820c6d3217cf8a2110
#
_entry.id   2f0077bd43aff6820c6d3217cf8a2110
#
_cell.length_a   1.000
_cell.length_b   1.000
_cell.length_c   1.000
_cell.angle_alpha   90.00
_cell.angle_beta   90.00
_cell.angle_gamma   90.00
#
_symmetry.space_group_name_H-M   'P 1'
#
loop_
_entity.id
_entity.type
_entity.pdbx_description
1 polymer ?
#
loop_
_entity_poly.entity_id
_entity_poly.type
_entity_poly.pdbx_seq_one_letter_code
_entity_poly.pdbx_strand_id
1 'polypeptide(L)'
;MLCSDLVAYYEMWNIPLKQQPQTKKGQNMSNKHERELAGKVALVTGGSRGIGAAIAERLAADGASVAVTYSKGADAAASVVKAIERAGGKAVAIQADAADADAVRNAVERTVTTFGRLDVLVNNAGTAIPMKVEETTLADFDRVFAVNVRGAFVATQAALKHIKSGGRIIMIGSVLGERVFLPGMAPYSATKGAIKMFTQGLARELGARGITVNNVQPGPIDTDLNPASGEWAVGQKAVVPLDRYGHTDEVAALVAFVAGPESSYINGANLTVDGGTNA
;
A
#
# COMPACT_ATOMS: atom_id res chain seq x y z
N MET A 1 47.98 17.23 -9.93
CA MET A 1 47.58 18.30 -9.00
C MET A 1 46.10 18.15 -8.68
N LEU A 2 45.69 17.04 -8.05
CA LEU A 2 44.30 16.72 -7.70
C LEU A 2 44.18 15.64 -6.61
N CYS A 3 45.24 15.31 -5.86
CA CYS A 3 45.19 14.31 -4.81
C CYS A 3 45.50 14.85 -3.40
N SER A 4 45.96 16.12 -3.28
CA SER A 4 46.30 16.73 -2.02
C SER A 4 45.14 17.42 -1.30
N ASP A 5 44.05 17.76 -2.01
CA ASP A 5 42.97 18.54 -1.44
C ASP A 5 41.87 17.69 -0.76
N LEU A 6 41.87 16.38 -1.01
CA LEU A 6 40.91 15.44 -0.35
C LEU A 6 41.36 15.07 1.07
N VAL A 7 42.64 15.07 1.36
CA VAL A 7 43.16 14.73 2.69
C VAL A 7 42.92 15.89 3.66
N ALA A 8 43.02 17.14 3.18
CA ALA A 8 42.78 18.33 4.03
C ALA A 8 41.29 18.48 4.46
N TYR A 9 40.37 17.92 3.72
CA TYR A 9 38.94 17.95 4.07
C TYR A 9 38.57 16.95 5.18
N TYR A 10 39.34 15.89 5.37
CA TYR A 10 39.12 14.89 6.42
C TYR A 10 39.69 15.28 7.78
N GLU A 11 40.69 16.16 7.81
CA GLU A 11 41.29 16.60 9.07
C GLU A 11 40.53 17.72 9.79
N MET A 12 39.58 18.37 9.14
CA MET A 12 38.81 19.47 9.72
C MET A 12 37.65 18.99 10.64
N TRP A 13 37.37 17.70 10.71
CA TRP A 13 36.35 17.12 11.58
C TRP A 13 36.93 16.10 12.56
N ASN A 14 37.97 16.51 13.32
CA ASN A 14 38.52 15.72 14.43
C ASN A 14 37.46 15.63 15.55
N ILE A 15 36.42 14.83 15.36
CA ILE A 15 35.53 14.40 16.45
C ILE A 15 36.25 13.25 17.16
N PRO A 16 36.63 13.39 18.44
CA PRO A 16 37.27 12.32 19.19
C PRO A 16 36.30 11.11 19.21
N LEU A 17 36.75 9.97 18.70
CA LEU A 17 36.08 8.70 18.81
C LEU A 17 35.89 8.38 20.31
N LYS A 18 34.77 8.79 20.88
CA LYS A 18 34.33 8.26 22.17
C LYS A 18 34.21 6.74 21.99
N GLN A 19 34.87 6.01 22.89
CA GLN A 19 34.92 4.57 22.98
C GLN A 19 33.52 3.99 22.71
N GLN A 20 33.42 3.22 21.67
CA GLN A 20 32.18 2.47 21.38
C GLN A 20 31.89 1.56 22.60
N PRO A 21 30.67 1.54 23.12
CA PRO A 21 30.32 0.56 24.14
C PRO A 21 30.50 -0.82 23.54
N GLN A 22 31.25 -1.70 24.23
CA GLN A 22 31.44 -3.09 23.83
C GLN A 22 30.09 -3.73 23.63
N THR A 23 29.77 -4.09 22.39
CA THR A 23 28.61 -4.88 22.05
C THR A 23 28.72 -6.23 22.78
N LYS A 24 27.84 -6.49 23.70
CA LYS A 24 27.66 -7.81 24.32
C LYS A 24 27.43 -8.82 23.19
N LYS A 25 28.46 -9.61 22.86
CA LYS A 25 28.34 -10.82 22.05
C LYS A 25 27.38 -11.77 22.75
N GLY A 26 26.35 -12.23 22.03
CA GLY A 26 25.59 -13.41 22.39
C GLY A 26 24.21 -13.13 22.96
N GLN A 27 23.35 -12.41 22.26
CA GLN A 27 21.92 -12.68 22.36
C GLN A 27 21.53 -13.48 21.11
N ASN A 28 21.06 -14.69 21.33
CA ASN A 28 20.50 -15.58 20.34
C ASN A 28 19.57 -14.80 19.40
N MET A 29 19.92 -14.72 18.14
CA MET A 29 18.97 -14.40 17.06
C MET A 29 18.07 -15.64 16.87
N SER A 30 17.35 -16.05 17.91
CA SER A 30 16.26 -17.00 17.79
C SER A 30 14.99 -16.22 17.45
N ASN A 31 14.54 -16.33 16.21
CA ASN A 31 13.16 -16.20 15.71
C ASN A 31 12.17 -15.41 16.61
N LYS A 32 12.39 -14.12 16.74
CA LYS A 32 11.38 -13.18 17.20
C LYS A 32 11.17 -12.12 16.12
N HIS A 33 10.55 -12.50 15.00
CA HIS A 33 9.61 -11.58 14.39
C HIS A 33 8.48 -11.43 15.41
N GLU A 34 8.69 -10.59 16.42
CA GLU A 34 7.58 -10.14 17.26
C GLU A 34 6.56 -9.63 16.27
N ARG A 35 5.31 -10.02 16.45
CA ARG A 35 4.18 -9.59 15.61
C ARG A 35 4.08 -8.07 15.72
N GLU A 36 4.74 -7.35 14.81
CA GLU A 36 4.94 -5.88 14.87
C GLU A 36 3.63 -5.09 14.88
N LEU A 37 2.55 -5.72 14.39
CA LEU A 37 1.21 -5.17 14.37
C LEU A 37 0.29 -5.80 15.41
N ALA A 38 0.83 -6.46 16.44
CA ALA A 38 0.03 -7.05 17.51
C ALA A 38 -0.86 -5.98 18.18
N GLY A 39 -2.15 -6.29 18.29
CA GLY A 39 -3.16 -5.39 18.88
C GLY A 39 -3.56 -4.20 17.99
N LYS A 40 -3.07 -4.14 16.76
CA LYS A 40 -3.50 -3.17 15.74
C LYS A 40 -4.69 -3.70 14.94
N VAL A 41 -5.44 -2.79 14.36
CA VAL A 41 -6.55 -3.08 13.46
C VAL A 41 -6.28 -2.43 12.11
N ALA A 42 -6.37 -3.23 11.06
CA ALA A 42 -6.22 -2.78 9.68
C ALA A 42 -7.53 -2.92 8.89
N LEU A 43 -7.83 -1.94 8.05
CA LEU A 43 -8.85 -2.03 7.02
C LEU A 43 -8.18 -2.02 5.65
N VAL A 44 -8.40 -3.06 4.85
CA VAL A 44 -7.91 -3.16 3.46
C VAL A 44 -9.09 -3.09 2.51
N THR A 45 -9.21 -2.00 1.75
CA THR A 45 -10.26 -1.89 0.75
C THR A 45 -9.95 -2.75 -0.47
N GLY A 46 -10.96 -3.46 -1.02
CA GLY A 46 -10.74 -4.38 -2.14
C GLY A 46 -9.84 -5.57 -1.79
N GLY A 47 -9.96 -6.10 -0.57
CA GLY A 47 -9.09 -7.13 -0.01
C GLY A 47 -9.52 -8.58 -0.31
N SER A 48 -10.42 -8.82 -1.26
CA SER A 48 -10.92 -10.18 -1.53
C SER A 48 -10.06 -11.00 -2.50
N ARG A 49 -9.11 -10.39 -3.19
CA ARG A 49 -8.22 -11.06 -4.17
C ARG A 49 -6.98 -10.22 -4.47
N GLY A 50 -6.04 -10.81 -5.21
CA GLY A 50 -4.84 -10.14 -5.74
C GLY A 50 -4.01 -9.45 -4.65
N ILE A 51 -3.53 -8.25 -4.94
CA ILE A 51 -2.69 -7.46 -4.04
C ILE A 51 -3.38 -7.24 -2.67
N GLY A 52 -4.68 -6.91 -2.67
CA GLY A 52 -5.42 -6.64 -1.45
C GLY A 52 -5.53 -7.84 -0.52
N ALA A 53 -5.73 -9.05 -1.06
CA ALA A 53 -5.76 -10.29 -0.28
C ALA A 53 -4.39 -10.59 0.34
N ALA A 54 -3.30 -10.50 -0.46
CA ALA A 54 -1.95 -10.71 0.03
C ALA A 54 -1.57 -9.70 1.14
N ILE A 55 -1.98 -8.43 0.99
CA ILE A 55 -1.80 -7.41 2.04
C ILE A 55 -2.56 -7.81 3.31
N ALA A 56 -3.82 -8.22 3.19
CA ALA A 56 -4.65 -8.60 4.34
C ALA A 56 -4.06 -9.79 5.10
N GLU A 57 -3.64 -10.83 4.39
CA GLU A 57 -3.01 -12.02 4.94
C GLU A 57 -1.67 -11.68 5.62
N ARG A 58 -0.86 -10.84 4.99
CA ARG A 58 0.42 -10.41 5.55
C ARG A 58 0.25 -9.57 6.82
N LEU A 59 -0.62 -8.56 6.83
CA LEU A 59 -0.86 -7.74 8.02
C LEU A 59 -1.42 -8.60 9.17
N ALA A 60 -2.25 -9.60 8.86
CA ALA A 60 -2.74 -10.55 9.87
C ALA A 60 -1.63 -11.45 10.42
N ALA A 61 -0.72 -11.93 9.57
CA ALA A 61 0.46 -12.70 9.99
C ALA A 61 1.37 -11.88 10.92
N ASP A 62 1.50 -10.58 10.65
CA ASP A 62 2.24 -9.64 11.50
C ASP A 62 1.46 -9.23 12.77
N GLY A 63 0.25 -9.79 12.99
CA GLY A 63 -0.50 -9.71 14.25
C GLY A 63 -1.68 -8.75 14.27
N ALA A 64 -2.00 -8.07 13.17
CA ALA A 64 -3.18 -7.21 13.09
C ALA A 64 -4.49 -8.01 13.05
N SER A 65 -5.57 -7.44 13.59
CA SER A 65 -6.93 -7.83 13.22
C SER A 65 -7.31 -7.11 11.94
N VAL A 66 -7.85 -7.83 10.93
CA VAL A 66 -8.01 -7.27 9.58
C VAL A 66 -9.47 -7.28 9.13
N ALA A 67 -9.96 -6.13 8.68
CA ALA A 67 -11.17 -6.05 7.89
C ALA A 67 -10.81 -5.94 6.40
N VAL A 68 -11.49 -6.68 5.56
CA VAL A 68 -11.37 -6.56 4.09
C VAL A 68 -12.70 -6.12 3.50
N THR A 69 -12.67 -5.19 2.53
CA THR A 69 -13.89 -4.91 1.76
C THR A 69 -13.88 -5.63 0.41
N TYR A 70 -15.06 -5.89 -0.10
CA TYR A 70 -15.28 -6.41 -1.44
C TYR A 70 -16.57 -5.83 -2.04
N SER A 71 -16.64 -5.67 -3.36
CA SER A 71 -17.86 -5.24 -4.06
C SER A 71 -18.70 -6.45 -4.52
N LYS A 72 -18.03 -7.39 -5.17
CA LYS A 72 -18.55 -8.66 -5.67
C LYS A 72 -17.64 -9.80 -5.23
N GLY A 73 -18.10 -11.04 -5.27
CA GLY A 73 -17.29 -12.20 -4.92
C GLY A 73 -17.20 -12.43 -3.41
N ALA A 74 -18.34 -12.60 -2.76
CA ALA A 74 -18.43 -12.91 -1.32
C ALA A 74 -17.61 -14.16 -0.93
N ASP A 75 -17.59 -15.19 -1.79
CA ASP A 75 -16.84 -16.43 -1.54
C ASP A 75 -15.33 -16.20 -1.54
N ALA A 76 -14.82 -15.35 -2.44
CA ALA A 76 -13.41 -14.97 -2.45
C ALA A 76 -13.03 -14.23 -1.16
N ALA A 77 -13.85 -13.27 -0.73
CA ALA A 77 -13.63 -12.55 0.53
C ALA A 77 -13.71 -13.50 1.74
N ALA A 78 -14.66 -14.43 1.76
CA ALA A 78 -14.76 -15.45 2.81
C ALA A 78 -13.54 -16.37 2.84
N SER A 79 -12.97 -16.68 1.67
CA SER A 79 -11.75 -17.50 1.56
C SER A 79 -10.54 -16.82 2.17
N VAL A 80 -10.37 -15.50 1.98
CA VAL A 80 -9.31 -14.71 2.62
C VAL A 80 -9.50 -14.71 4.14
N VAL A 81 -10.72 -14.48 4.62
CA VAL A 81 -11.01 -14.52 6.07
C VAL A 81 -10.65 -15.89 6.66
N LYS A 82 -11.09 -16.98 6.02
CA LYS A 82 -10.78 -18.34 6.47
C LYS A 82 -9.28 -18.65 6.43
N ALA A 83 -8.53 -18.12 5.47
CA ALA A 83 -7.08 -18.28 5.41
C ALA A 83 -6.41 -17.61 6.62
N ILE A 84 -6.80 -16.37 6.93
CA ILE A 84 -6.30 -15.63 8.09
C ILE A 84 -6.65 -16.34 9.41
N GLU A 85 -7.90 -16.80 9.55
CA GLU A 85 -8.35 -17.51 10.78
C GLU A 85 -7.62 -18.83 10.96
N ARG A 86 -7.41 -19.60 9.89
CA ARG A 86 -6.61 -20.85 9.94
C ARG A 86 -5.16 -20.60 10.35
N ALA A 87 -4.61 -19.45 10.02
CA ALA A 87 -3.28 -19.02 10.48
C ALA A 87 -3.28 -18.46 11.92
N GLY A 88 -4.43 -18.48 12.62
CA GLY A 88 -4.57 -17.97 14.00
C GLY A 88 -4.76 -16.45 14.09
N GLY A 89 -5.02 -15.77 12.98
CA GLY A 89 -5.37 -14.34 12.93
C GLY A 89 -6.85 -14.10 13.15
N LYS A 90 -7.25 -12.81 13.06
CA LYS A 90 -8.65 -12.38 13.13
C LYS A 90 -8.98 -11.55 11.89
N ALA A 91 -10.05 -11.89 11.20
CA ALA A 91 -10.51 -11.13 10.05
C ALA A 91 -12.02 -11.06 9.93
N VAL A 92 -12.50 -10.08 9.16
CA VAL A 92 -13.90 -9.93 8.76
C VAL A 92 -13.99 -9.42 7.32
N ALA A 93 -14.94 -9.95 6.57
CA ALA A 93 -15.26 -9.44 5.24
C ALA A 93 -16.50 -8.52 5.31
N ILE A 94 -16.43 -7.39 4.64
CA ILE A 94 -17.47 -6.36 4.62
C ILE A 94 -17.78 -6.03 3.16
N GLN A 95 -19.04 -6.22 2.74
CA GLN A 95 -19.44 -5.82 1.40
C GLN A 95 -19.52 -4.30 1.30
N ALA A 96 -18.72 -3.70 0.41
CA ALA A 96 -18.73 -2.29 0.09
C ALA A 96 -18.15 -2.06 -1.30
N ASP A 97 -18.94 -1.52 -2.21
CA ASP A 97 -18.43 -1.01 -3.47
C ASP A 97 -17.67 0.30 -3.21
N ALA A 98 -16.41 0.36 -3.64
CA ALA A 98 -15.58 1.55 -3.44
C ALA A 98 -16.11 2.81 -4.16
N ALA A 99 -16.99 2.66 -5.15
CA ALA A 99 -17.67 3.79 -5.77
C ALA A 99 -18.89 4.31 -4.98
N ASP A 100 -19.39 3.53 -4.01
CA ASP A 100 -20.50 3.92 -3.14
C ASP A 100 -19.94 4.53 -1.83
N ALA A 101 -20.12 5.84 -1.69
CA ALA A 101 -19.60 6.58 -0.56
C ALA A 101 -20.19 6.13 0.80
N ASP A 102 -21.46 5.75 0.83
CA ASP A 102 -22.11 5.31 2.07
C ASP A 102 -21.67 3.89 2.44
N ALA A 103 -21.55 2.99 1.46
CA ALA A 103 -21.00 1.66 1.69
C ALA A 103 -19.55 1.74 2.23
N VAL A 104 -18.72 2.64 1.70
CA VAL A 104 -17.34 2.85 2.17
C VAL A 104 -17.32 3.39 3.60
N ARG A 105 -18.14 4.41 3.93
CA ARG A 105 -18.25 4.92 5.32
C ARG A 105 -18.70 3.83 6.29
N ASN A 106 -19.72 3.08 5.91
CA ASN A 106 -20.24 1.97 6.71
C ASN A 106 -19.19 0.87 6.92
N ALA A 107 -18.32 0.61 5.95
CA ALA A 107 -17.25 -0.37 6.10
C ALA A 107 -16.21 0.08 7.14
N VAL A 108 -15.86 1.35 7.19
CA VAL A 108 -14.99 1.91 8.24
C VAL A 108 -15.65 1.78 9.62
N GLU A 109 -16.91 2.21 9.76
CA GLU A 109 -17.64 2.13 11.04
C GLU A 109 -17.79 0.66 11.52
N ARG A 110 -18.10 -0.27 10.61
CA ARG A 110 -18.19 -1.71 10.94
C ARG A 110 -16.85 -2.27 11.38
N THR A 111 -15.74 -1.83 10.78
CA THR A 111 -14.39 -2.24 11.22
C THR A 111 -14.16 -1.83 12.66
N VAL A 112 -14.45 -0.58 12.99
CA VAL A 112 -14.29 -0.04 14.34
C VAL A 112 -15.24 -0.73 15.33
N THR A 113 -16.50 -0.94 14.96
CA THR A 113 -17.46 -1.66 15.81
C THR A 113 -17.01 -3.10 16.09
N THR A 114 -16.44 -3.78 15.09
CA THR A 114 -16.01 -5.18 15.22
C THR A 114 -14.76 -5.33 16.08
N PHE A 115 -13.78 -4.44 15.94
CA PHE A 115 -12.46 -4.60 16.55
C PHE A 115 -12.12 -3.53 17.61
N GLY A 116 -13.01 -2.54 17.82
CA GLY A 116 -12.86 -1.50 18.84
C GLY A 116 -11.95 -0.33 18.46
N ARG A 117 -11.25 -0.38 17.32
CA ARG A 117 -10.29 0.65 16.87
C ARG A 117 -10.00 0.55 15.37
N LEU A 118 -9.29 1.54 14.84
CA LEU A 118 -8.66 1.48 13.51
C LEU A 118 -7.29 2.16 13.59
N ASP A 119 -6.24 1.46 13.16
CA ASP A 119 -4.86 1.94 13.20
C ASP A 119 -4.26 2.08 11.80
N VAL A 120 -4.60 1.17 10.90
CA VAL A 120 -4.04 1.11 9.54
C VAL A 120 -5.18 1.12 8.54
N LEU A 121 -5.16 2.07 7.62
CA LEU A 121 -6.04 2.08 6.44
C LEU A 121 -5.20 1.82 5.20
N VAL A 122 -5.54 0.77 4.45
CA VAL A 122 -4.96 0.48 3.13
C VAL A 122 -6.02 0.75 2.07
N ASN A 123 -5.89 1.85 1.34
CA ASN A 123 -6.70 2.19 0.19
C ASN A 123 -6.19 1.42 -1.04
N ASN A 124 -6.62 0.16 -1.16
CA ASN A 124 -6.20 -0.73 -2.24
C ASN A 124 -7.27 -0.90 -3.33
N ALA A 125 -8.55 -0.71 -3.02
CA ALA A 125 -9.61 -0.85 -4.03
C ALA A 125 -9.30 -0.03 -5.27
N GLY A 126 -9.32 -0.68 -6.43
CA GLY A 126 -9.00 -0.05 -7.70
C GLY A 126 -9.59 -0.82 -8.89
N THR A 127 -9.80 -0.09 -9.97
CA THR A 127 -10.22 -0.64 -11.26
C THR A 127 -9.48 0.07 -12.39
N ALA A 128 -9.31 -0.62 -13.49
CA ALA A 128 -8.82 -0.07 -14.75
C ALA A 128 -9.77 -0.48 -15.87
N ILE A 129 -10.00 0.43 -16.81
CA ILE A 129 -10.73 0.18 -18.05
C ILE A 129 -9.77 0.62 -19.17
N PRO A 130 -8.93 -0.28 -19.71
CA PRO A 130 -8.03 0.02 -20.80
C PRO A 130 -8.83 0.38 -22.07
N MET A 131 -8.76 1.65 -22.47
CA MET A 131 -9.51 2.16 -23.62
C MET A 131 -8.87 3.46 -24.11
N LYS A 132 -8.87 3.70 -25.41
CA LYS A 132 -8.44 4.98 -25.96
C LYS A 132 -9.41 6.09 -25.52
N VAL A 133 -8.90 7.31 -25.41
CA VAL A 133 -9.70 8.45 -24.91
C VAL A 133 -10.94 8.70 -25.77
N GLU A 134 -10.81 8.59 -27.10
CA GLU A 134 -11.93 8.77 -28.02
C GLU A 134 -13.03 7.69 -27.90
N GLU A 135 -12.71 6.56 -27.32
CA GLU A 135 -13.63 5.44 -27.09
C GLU A 135 -14.17 5.42 -25.66
N THR A 136 -13.54 6.15 -24.74
CA THR A 136 -13.89 6.15 -23.31
C THR A 136 -15.20 6.91 -23.10
N THR A 137 -16.21 6.24 -22.56
CA THR A 137 -17.46 6.91 -22.16
C THR A 137 -17.27 7.72 -20.88
N LEU A 138 -18.09 8.76 -20.68
CA LEU A 138 -18.10 9.50 -19.40
C LEU A 138 -18.44 8.59 -18.23
N ALA A 139 -19.32 7.60 -18.43
CA ALA A 139 -19.66 6.62 -17.38
C ALA A 139 -18.45 5.76 -16.95
N ASP A 140 -17.62 5.33 -17.91
CA ASP A 140 -16.40 4.58 -17.64
C ASP A 140 -15.36 5.47 -16.93
N PHE A 141 -15.17 6.69 -17.40
CA PHE A 141 -14.31 7.68 -16.77
C PHE A 141 -14.74 7.94 -15.32
N ASP A 142 -16.03 8.24 -15.10
CA ASP A 142 -16.59 8.50 -13.78
C ASP A 142 -16.45 7.28 -12.86
N ARG A 143 -16.64 6.06 -13.40
CA ARG A 143 -16.47 4.83 -12.63
C ARG A 143 -15.04 4.66 -12.15
N VAL A 144 -14.05 4.87 -13.01
CA VAL A 144 -12.63 4.75 -12.65
C VAL A 144 -12.27 5.78 -11.56
N PHE A 145 -12.70 7.03 -11.70
CA PHE A 145 -12.48 8.07 -10.68
C PHE A 145 -13.24 7.81 -9.38
N ALA A 146 -14.47 7.33 -9.48
CA ALA A 146 -15.28 7.00 -8.30
C ALA A 146 -14.62 5.91 -7.45
N VAL A 147 -14.11 4.85 -8.07
CA VAL A 147 -13.45 3.76 -7.36
C VAL A 147 -12.07 4.17 -6.87
N ASN A 148 -11.21 4.67 -7.76
CA ASN A 148 -9.79 4.84 -7.47
C ASN A 148 -9.47 6.09 -6.63
N VAL A 149 -10.27 7.16 -6.76
CA VAL A 149 -9.99 8.45 -6.11
C VAL A 149 -11.03 8.77 -5.05
N ARG A 150 -12.32 8.86 -5.43
CA ARG A 150 -13.38 9.22 -4.49
C ARG A 150 -13.52 8.19 -3.36
N GLY A 151 -13.42 6.89 -3.67
CA GLY A 151 -13.46 5.83 -2.68
C GLY A 151 -12.35 5.95 -1.63
N ALA A 152 -11.10 6.19 -2.09
CA ALA A 152 -9.96 6.39 -1.20
C ALA A 152 -10.12 7.68 -0.34
N PHE A 153 -10.64 8.76 -0.92
CA PHE A 153 -10.96 9.98 -0.18
C PHE A 153 -11.98 9.71 0.92
N VAL A 154 -13.10 9.08 0.59
CA VAL A 154 -14.19 8.79 1.55
C VAL A 154 -13.74 7.86 2.66
N ALA A 155 -13.00 6.79 2.32
CA ALA A 155 -12.44 5.87 3.31
C ALA A 155 -11.49 6.60 4.27
N THR A 156 -10.60 7.45 3.73
CA THR A 156 -9.67 8.25 4.53
C THR A 156 -10.43 9.22 5.44
N GLN A 157 -11.40 9.98 4.91
CA GLN A 157 -12.20 10.93 5.68
C GLN A 157 -12.95 10.24 6.83
N ALA A 158 -13.55 9.08 6.58
CA ALA A 158 -14.23 8.30 7.62
C ALA A 158 -13.22 7.77 8.66
N ALA A 159 -12.11 7.20 8.22
CA ALA A 159 -11.09 6.62 9.09
C ALA A 159 -10.42 7.65 10.02
N LEU A 160 -10.28 8.90 9.59
CA LEU A 160 -9.69 9.98 10.38
C LEU A 160 -10.45 10.36 11.64
N LYS A 161 -11.70 9.91 11.79
CA LYS A 161 -12.48 10.02 13.03
C LYS A 161 -12.00 9.03 14.11
N HIS A 162 -11.33 7.96 13.70
CA HIS A 162 -10.96 6.82 14.55
C HIS A 162 -9.45 6.64 14.67
N ILE A 163 -8.69 6.93 13.61
CA ILE A 163 -7.23 6.82 13.59
C ILE A 163 -6.61 7.88 14.50
N LYS A 164 -5.80 7.40 15.45
CA LYS A 164 -5.07 8.21 16.43
C LYS A 164 -3.59 8.33 16.04
N SER A 165 -2.81 9.04 16.89
CA SER A 165 -1.36 9.12 16.75
C SER A 165 -0.71 7.73 16.65
N GLY A 166 0.26 7.60 15.78
CA GLY A 166 0.88 6.32 15.41
C GLY A 166 0.12 5.58 14.31
N GLY A 167 -0.99 6.16 13.77
CA GLY A 167 -1.75 5.57 12.69
C GLY A 167 -1.05 5.63 11.34
N ARG A 168 -1.50 4.78 10.42
CA ARG A 168 -0.95 4.63 9.08
C ARG A 168 -2.05 4.68 8.03
N ILE A 169 -1.86 5.48 7.00
CA ILE A 169 -2.70 5.49 5.80
C ILE A 169 -1.80 5.14 4.62
N ILE A 170 -2.14 4.08 3.91
CA ILE A 170 -1.35 3.56 2.81
C ILE A 170 -2.23 3.54 1.57
N MET A 171 -1.80 4.25 0.54
CA MET A 171 -2.43 4.24 -0.77
C MET A 171 -1.75 3.20 -1.66
N ILE A 172 -2.53 2.45 -2.43
CA ILE A 172 -1.99 1.60 -3.49
C ILE A 172 -2.12 2.35 -4.81
N GLY A 173 -1.03 2.97 -5.20
CA GLY A 173 -0.86 3.69 -6.45
C GLY A 173 -0.62 2.79 -7.65
N SER A 174 0.26 3.23 -8.51
CA SER A 174 0.82 2.49 -9.64
C SER A 174 2.00 3.27 -10.19
N VAL A 175 2.98 2.60 -10.79
CA VAL A 175 4.01 3.23 -11.62
C VAL A 175 3.42 4.09 -12.75
N LEU A 176 2.23 3.73 -13.25
CA LEU A 176 1.49 4.50 -14.25
C LEU A 176 0.97 5.85 -13.72
N GLY A 177 1.04 6.11 -12.43
CA GLY A 177 0.80 7.42 -11.85
C GLY A 177 1.99 8.40 -11.97
N GLU A 178 3.15 7.91 -12.44
CA GLU A 178 4.35 8.70 -12.68
C GLU A 178 4.74 8.72 -14.16
N ARG A 179 4.77 7.56 -14.80
CA ARG A 179 5.16 7.39 -16.20
C ARG A 179 4.17 6.49 -16.91
N VAL A 180 3.55 7.00 -17.96
CA VAL A 180 2.61 6.25 -18.80
C VAL A 180 3.35 5.72 -20.02
N PHE A 181 3.53 4.41 -20.09
CA PHE A 181 4.23 3.71 -21.18
C PHE A 181 3.30 2.78 -21.98
N LEU A 182 2.00 2.73 -21.63
CA LEU A 182 0.99 1.93 -22.30
C LEU A 182 -0.12 2.83 -22.86
N PRO A 183 -0.48 2.71 -24.14
CA PRO A 183 -1.65 3.38 -24.69
C PRO A 183 -2.94 2.85 -24.01
N GLY A 184 -4.00 3.66 -24.06
CA GLY A 184 -5.29 3.27 -23.48
C GLY A 184 -5.38 3.35 -21.95
N MET A 185 -4.35 3.85 -21.26
CA MET A 185 -4.31 3.92 -19.80
C MET A 185 -4.47 5.36 -19.25
N ALA A 186 -4.81 6.34 -20.10
CA ALA A 186 -4.84 7.74 -19.68
C ALA A 186 -5.81 8.03 -18.51
N PRO A 187 -7.08 7.60 -18.51
CA PRO A 187 -7.98 7.81 -17.37
C PRO A 187 -7.49 7.12 -16.08
N TYR A 188 -7.02 5.88 -16.19
CA TYR A 188 -6.45 5.15 -15.06
C TYR A 188 -5.22 5.86 -14.49
N SER A 189 -4.26 6.21 -15.32
CA SER A 189 -3.04 6.92 -14.93
C SER A 189 -3.33 8.26 -14.27
N ALA A 190 -4.32 9.01 -14.77
CA ALA A 190 -4.78 10.24 -14.14
C ALA A 190 -5.26 10.00 -12.69
N THR A 191 -6.01 8.89 -12.43
CA THR A 191 -6.40 8.56 -11.06
C THR A 191 -5.21 8.22 -10.17
N LYS A 192 -4.20 7.54 -10.71
CA LYS A 192 -3.01 7.15 -9.94
C LYS A 192 -2.07 8.34 -9.69
N GLY A 193 -2.00 9.29 -10.63
CA GLY A 193 -1.38 10.60 -10.39
C GLY A 193 -2.11 11.43 -9.32
N ALA A 194 -3.45 11.42 -9.32
CA ALA A 194 -4.25 12.06 -8.28
C ALA A 194 -3.97 11.45 -6.90
N ILE A 195 -3.90 10.13 -6.78
CA ILE A 195 -3.55 9.43 -5.52
C ILE A 195 -2.15 9.81 -5.04
N LYS A 196 -1.17 9.92 -5.94
CA LYS A 196 0.18 10.37 -5.62
C LYS A 196 0.16 11.74 -4.93
N MET A 197 -0.51 12.73 -5.53
CA MET A 197 -0.58 14.09 -4.97
C MET A 197 -1.46 14.15 -3.72
N PHE A 198 -2.55 13.39 -3.67
CA PHE A 198 -3.40 13.27 -2.49
C PHE A 198 -2.63 12.74 -1.28
N THR A 199 -1.76 11.75 -1.48
CA THR A 199 -0.85 11.24 -0.44
C THR A 199 0.02 12.34 0.16
N GLN A 200 0.64 13.17 -0.68
CA GLN A 200 1.52 14.25 -0.23
C GLN A 200 0.74 15.33 0.54
N GLY A 201 -0.45 15.70 0.06
CA GLY A 201 -1.34 16.64 0.75
C GLY A 201 -1.72 16.14 2.14
N LEU A 202 -2.22 14.91 2.23
CA LEU A 202 -2.58 14.29 3.51
C LEU A 202 -1.41 14.14 4.47
N ALA A 203 -0.21 13.82 3.98
CA ALA A 203 0.98 13.70 4.81
C ALA A 203 1.33 15.03 5.50
N ARG A 204 1.11 16.16 4.81
CA ARG A 204 1.27 17.51 5.37
C ARG A 204 0.21 17.83 6.42
N GLU A 205 -1.05 17.51 6.13
CA GLU A 205 -2.17 17.79 7.03
C GLU A 205 -2.15 16.94 8.30
N LEU A 206 -1.74 15.67 8.19
CA LEU A 206 -1.87 14.69 9.26
C LEU A 206 -0.59 14.48 10.08
N GLY A 207 0.54 14.99 9.61
CA GLY A 207 1.84 14.84 10.29
C GLY A 207 1.82 15.34 11.73
N ALA A 208 1.20 16.50 11.99
CA ALA A 208 1.06 17.04 13.35
C ALA A 208 0.18 16.17 14.28
N ARG A 209 -0.66 15.29 13.70
CA ARG A 209 -1.44 14.29 14.44
C ARG A 209 -0.67 12.99 14.69
N GLY A 210 0.58 12.89 14.24
CA GLY A 210 1.39 11.68 14.33
C GLY A 210 0.89 10.54 13.42
N ILE A 211 0.21 10.88 12.31
CA ILE A 211 -0.29 9.91 11.32
C ILE A 211 0.58 10.03 10.07
N THR A 212 1.12 8.91 9.59
CA THR A 212 1.86 8.90 8.32
C THR A 212 0.95 8.48 7.17
N VAL A 213 1.19 9.08 6.00
CA VAL A 213 0.48 8.75 4.76
C VAL A 213 1.50 8.49 3.67
N ASN A 214 1.50 7.29 3.11
CA ASN A 214 2.44 6.89 2.06
C ASN A 214 1.72 6.21 0.90
N ASN A 215 2.32 6.25 -0.27
CA ASN A 215 1.84 5.64 -1.50
C ASN A 215 2.78 4.52 -1.92
N VAL A 216 2.29 3.29 -1.99
CA VAL A 216 3.00 2.15 -2.59
C VAL A 216 2.59 2.07 -4.06
N GLN A 217 3.56 2.03 -4.96
CA GLN A 217 3.37 2.06 -6.40
C GLN A 217 3.87 0.76 -7.04
N PRO A 218 2.97 -0.22 -7.23
CA PRO A 218 3.31 -1.44 -7.93
C PRO A 218 3.59 -1.20 -9.42
N GLY A 219 4.54 -1.97 -9.96
CA GLY A 219 4.69 -2.24 -11.39
C GLY A 219 3.70 -3.31 -11.86
N PRO A 220 4.04 -4.02 -12.96
CA PRO A 220 3.27 -5.18 -13.39
C PRO A 220 3.32 -6.30 -12.35
N ILE A 221 2.19 -6.59 -11.72
CA ILE A 221 2.02 -7.64 -10.70
C ILE A 221 1.05 -8.69 -11.24
N ASP A 222 1.41 -9.96 -11.05
CA ASP A 222 0.57 -11.10 -11.46
C ASP A 222 -0.66 -11.20 -10.56
N THR A 223 -1.81 -10.93 -11.14
CA THR A 223 -3.12 -10.92 -10.48
C THR A 223 -4.22 -11.29 -11.48
N ASP A 224 -5.42 -11.61 -10.98
CA ASP A 224 -6.60 -11.82 -11.85
C ASP A 224 -6.91 -10.60 -12.73
N LEU A 225 -6.58 -9.39 -12.27
CA LEU A 225 -6.81 -8.15 -13.02
C LEU A 225 -5.74 -7.93 -14.10
N ASN A 226 -4.52 -8.44 -13.90
CA ASN A 226 -3.39 -8.30 -14.81
C ASN A 226 -2.55 -9.58 -14.79
N PRO A 227 -3.07 -10.69 -15.43
CA PRO A 227 -2.36 -11.96 -15.37
C PRO A 227 -1.06 -11.95 -16.18
N ALA A 228 -0.02 -12.55 -15.62
CA ALA A 228 1.30 -12.68 -16.26
C ALA A 228 1.26 -13.55 -17.55
N SER A 229 0.17 -14.27 -17.79
CA SER A 229 -0.13 -15.00 -19.03
C SER A 229 -1.14 -14.28 -19.94
N GLY A 230 -1.55 -13.04 -19.59
CA GLY A 230 -2.54 -12.29 -20.33
C GLY A 230 -2.00 -11.66 -21.62
N GLU A 231 -2.89 -11.08 -22.41
CA GLU A 231 -2.60 -10.42 -23.69
C GLU A 231 -1.53 -9.33 -23.59
N TRP A 232 -1.53 -8.57 -22.48
CA TRP A 232 -0.60 -7.46 -22.25
C TRP A 232 0.75 -7.90 -21.66
N ALA A 233 0.89 -9.18 -21.28
CA ALA A 233 2.02 -9.66 -20.48
C ALA A 233 3.37 -9.45 -21.17
N VAL A 234 3.47 -9.75 -22.47
CA VAL A 234 4.72 -9.59 -23.21
C VAL A 234 5.18 -8.13 -23.24
N GLY A 235 4.28 -7.21 -23.56
CA GLY A 235 4.59 -5.78 -23.63
C GLY A 235 4.93 -5.18 -22.25
N GLN A 236 4.20 -5.59 -21.21
CA GLN A 236 4.49 -5.13 -19.85
C GLN A 236 5.82 -5.70 -19.32
N LYS A 237 6.12 -6.98 -19.58
CA LYS A 237 7.36 -7.61 -19.16
C LYS A 237 8.59 -6.96 -19.84
N ALA A 238 8.46 -6.57 -21.11
CA ALA A 238 9.54 -5.96 -21.88
C ALA A 238 10.04 -4.61 -21.31
N VAL A 239 9.24 -3.94 -20.48
CA VAL A 239 9.63 -2.68 -19.82
C VAL A 239 10.07 -2.86 -18.37
N VAL A 240 10.13 -4.11 -17.87
CA VAL A 240 10.59 -4.44 -16.52
C VAL A 240 12.03 -4.94 -16.57
N PRO A 241 13.05 -4.21 -16.05
CA PRO A 241 14.44 -4.65 -16.05
C PRO A 241 14.69 -6.02 -15.41
N LEU A 242 13.89 -6.42 -14.41
CA LEU A 242 13.99 -7.78 -13.82
C LEU A 242 13.37 -8.87 -14.69
N ASP A 243 12.87 -8.56 -15.89
CA ASP A 243 12.31 -9.47 -16.89
C ASP A 243 11.23 -10.44 -16.36
N ARG A 244 10.43 -9.98 -15.38
CA ARG A 244 9.31 -10.73 -14.82
C ARG A 244 8.24 -9.82 -14.25
N TYR A 245 7.04 -10.36 -14.12
CA TYR A 245 6.02 -9.78 -13.25
C TYR A 245 6.44 -9.92 -11.78
N GLY A 246 6.06 -8.95 -10.96
CA GLY A 246 6.13 -9.09 -9.51
C GLY A 246 5.01 -10.00 -9.00
N HIS A 247 5.18 -10.48 -7.76
CA HIS A 247 4.17 -11.24 -7.05
C HIS A 247 3.43 -10.34 -6.05
N THR A 248 2.20 -10.71 -5.69
CA THR A 248 1.38 -9.94 -4.75
C THR A 248 1.99 -9.82 -3.37
N ASP A 249 2.73 -10.84 -2.93
CA ASP A 249 3.45 -10.87 -1.66
C ASP A 249 4.65 -9.90 -1.62
N GLU A 250 5.27 -9.57 -2.75
CA GLU A 250 6.32 -8.53 -2.82
C GLU A 250 5.74 -7.14 -2.52
N VAL A 251 4.52 -6.87 -3.00
CA VAL A 251 3.78 -5.64 -2.66
C VAL A 251 3.35 -5.66 -1.20
N ALA A 252 2.82 -6.79 -0.72
CA ALA A 252 2.37 -6.96 0.64
C ALA A 252 3.52 -6.79 1.66
N ALA A 253 4.74 -7.22 1.32
CA ALA A 253 5.92 -7.04 2.15
C ALA A 253 6.25 -5.55 2.37
N LEU A 254 6.22 -4.74 1.30
CA LEU A 254 6.44 -3.30 1.40
C LEU A 254 5.31 -2.61 2.19
N VAL A 255 4.05 -2.99 1.96
CA VAL A 255 2.91 -2.46 2.71
C VAL A 255 3.03 -2.79 4.20
N ALA A 256 3.42 -4.00 4.56
CA ALA A 256 3.63 -4.40 5.95
C ALA A 256 4.74 -3.59 6.63
N PHE A 257 5.87 -3.38 5.96
CA PHE A 257 6.93 -2.50 6.44
C PHE A 257 6.42 -1.07 6.67
N VAL A 258 5.67 -0.49 5.71
CA VAL A 258 5.11 0.86 5.84
C VAL A 258 4.04 0.94 6.94
N ALA A 259 3.33 -0.14 7.22
CA ALA A 259 2.38 -0.23 8.32
C ALA A 259 3.06 -0.36 9.70
N GLY A 260 4.28 -0.87 9.72
CA GLY A 260 5.05 -1.18 10.93
C GLY A 260 5.65 0.04 11.64
N PRO A 261 6.26 -0.18 12.81
CA PRO A 261 6.88 0.88 13.61
C PRO A 261 8.18 1.42 12.99
N GLU A 262 8.92 0.59 12.24
CA GLU A 262 10.22 0.96 11.67
C GLU A 262 10.11 2.05 10.60
N SER A 263 8.94 2.21 9.97
CA SER A 263 8.64 3.22 8.96
C SER A 263 8.16 4.56 9.53
N SER A 264 8.26 4.78 10.83
CA SER A 264 7.65 5.94 11.52
C SER A 264 8.11 7.31 11.03
N TYR A 265 9.25 7.38 10.33
CA TYR A 265 9.76 8.62 9.73
C TYR A 265 9.56 8.70 8.21
N ILE A 266 8.89 7.71 7.62
CA ILE A 266 8.51 7.72 6.21
C ILE A 266 7.11 8.33 6.10
N ASN A 267 6.99 9.53 5.50
CA ASN A 267 5.74 10.25 5.38
C ASN A 267 5.68 11.05 4.05
N GLY A 268 4.62 10.92 3.30
CA GLY A 268 4.43 11.55 2.00
C GLY A 268 5.23 10.90 0.86
N ALA A 269 5.82 9.73 1.10
CA ALA A 269 6.66 9.06 0.14
C ALA A 269 5.84 8.31 -0.93
N ASN A 270 6.42 8.24 -2.13
CA ASN A 270 6.00 7.34 -3.19
C ASN A 270 7.04 6.22 -3.29
N LEU A 271 6.66 5.04 -2.87
CA LEU A 271 7.54 3.88 -2.74
C LEU A 271 7.22 2.89 -3.87
N THR A 272 8.13 2.71 -4.80
CA THR A 272 7.94 1.80 -5.93
C THR A 272 8.34 0.37 -5.59
N VAL A 273 7.56 -0.59 -6.11
CA VAL A 273 7.84 -2.02 -6.11
C VAL A 273 7.50 -2.55 -7.50
N ASP A 274 8.45 -2.38 -8.45
CA ASP A 274 8.14 -2.41 -9.87
C ASP A 274 9.19 -3.12 -10.73
N GLY A 275 10.17 -3.76 -10.12
CA GLY A 275 11.26 -4.43 -10.85
C GLY A 275 12.12 -3.50 -11.71
N GLY A 276 12.10 -2.19 -11.41
CA GLY A 276 12.87 -1.18 -12.13
C GLY A 276 12.12 -0.51 -13.30
N THR A 277 10.82 -0.74 -13.43
CA THR A 277 10.01 -0.22 -14.57
C THR A 277 10.12 1.30 -14.72
N ASN A 278 10.26 2.05 -13.63
CA ASN A 278 10.37 3.51 -13.61
C ASN A 278 11.80 4.03 -13.34
N ALA A 279 12.79 3.16 -13.36
CA ALA A 279 14.20 3.55 -13.19
C ALA A 279 14.73 4.33 -14.39
#